data_b12b4d72e1a5a8364ca3ba5a25475e82
#
_entry.id   b12b4d72e1a5a8364ca3ba5a25475e82
#
_cell.length_a   1.000
_cell.length_b   1.000
_cell.length_c   1.000
_cell.angle_alpha   90.00
_cell.angle_beta   90.00
_cell.angle_gamma   90.00
#
_symmetry.space_group_name_H-M   'P 1'
#
loop_
_entity.id
_entity.type
_entity.pdbx_description
1 polymer ?
#
loop_
_entity_poly.entity_id
_entity_poly.type
_entity_poly.pdbx_seq_one_letter_code
_entity_poly.pdbx_strand_id
1 'polypeptide(L)'
;MLLTDKQKQDIIEEFNEWKDKMYANKTLAERQDYGQFFTPPELTIQMLEKFENLEGKILDPALGAGNLLAAAIKAGADPKNIYGIELDSEILKIAADRLSSLGVPSENIHLGNALNEDCYHFSTDYSFKPDEGENGTVYLNGKPKNRIKKMTLSQFGVRL
;
A
#
# COMPACT_ATOMS: atom_id res chain seq x y z
N MET A 1 16.20 -5.40 3.99
CA MET A 1 16.25 -6.89 4.01
C MET A 1 16.51 -7.41 2.61
N LEU A 2 17.06 -8.62 2.45
CA LEU A 2 17.18 -9.24 1.14
C LEU A 2 16.11 -10.31 0.98
N LEU A 3 15.37 -10.24 -0.13
CA LEU A 3 14.40 -11.26 -0.48
C LEU A 3 15.09 -12.50 -1.05
N THR A 4 14.63 -13.67 -0.67
CA THR A 4 15.07 -14.94 -1.26
C THR A 4 14.59 -15.05 -2.71
N ASP A 5 15.25 -15.86 -3.52
CA ASP A 5 14.84 -16.08 -4.91
C ASP A 5 13.42 -16.63 -5.00
N LYS A 6 13.02 -17.47 -4.03
CA LYS A 6 11.65 -17.95 -3.93
C LYS A 6 10.65 -16.82 -3.70
N GLN A 7 10.90 -15.92 -2.75
CA GLN A 7 10.01 -14.77 -2.50
C GLN A 7 9.90 -13.87 -3.72
N LYS A 8 10.99 -13.61 -4.43
CA LYS A 8 10.98 -12.84 -5.68
C LYS A 8 10.12 -13.52 -6.75
N GLN A 9 10.25 -14.82 -6.89
CA GLN A 9 9.45 -15.60 -7.82
C GLN A 9 7.96 -15.58 -7.45
N ASP A 10 7.63 -15.79 -6.17
CA ASP A 10 6.24 -15.75 -5.66
C ASP A 10 5.58 -14.37 -5.90
N ILE A 11 6.35 -13.27 -5.79
CA ILE A 11 5.88 -11.91 -6.09
C ILE A 11 5.56 -11.76 -7.59
N ILE A 12 6.45 -12.24 -8.46
CA ILE A 12 6.26 -12.14 -9.92
C ILE A 12 5.06 -12.98 -10.36
N GLU A 13 4.92 -14.19 -9.84
CA GLU A 13 3.80 -15.09 -10.16
C GLU A 13 2.47 -14.49 -9.72
N GLU A 14 2.40 -13.99 -8.50
CA GLU A 14 1.21 -13.33 -7.96
C GLU A 14 0.81 -12.10 -8.79
N PHE A 15 1.77 -11.25 -9.18
CA PHE A 15 1.51 -10.12 -10.07
C PHE A 15 0.93 -10.57 -11.41
N ASN A 16 1.49 -11.62 -12.02
CA ASN A 16 1.04 -12.13 -13.31
C ASN A 16 -0.38 -12.71 -13.25
N GLU A 17 -0.80 -13.32 -12.15
CA GLU A 17 -2.16 -13.81 -11.94
C GLU A 17 -3.20 -12.68 -11.99
N TRP A 18 -2.84 -11.47 -11.56
CA TRP A 18 -3.73 -10.32 -11.49
C TRP A 18 -3.58 -9.33 -12.63
N LYS A 19 -2.50 -9.43 -13.40
CA LYS A 19 -2.14 -8.49 -14.46
C LYS A 19 -3.29 -8.22 -15.44
N ASP A 20 -3.93 -9.26 -15.96
CA ASP A 20 -5.00 -9.10 -16.95
C ASP A 20 -6.20 -8.37 -16.35
N LYS A 21 -6.58 -8.67 -15.11
CA LYS A 21 -7.65 -7.97 -14.40
C LYS A 21 -7.32 -6.50 -14.16
N MET A 22 -6.08 -6.20 -13.79
CA MET A 22 -5.61 -4.81 -13.56
C MET A 22 -5.69 -3.96 -14.82
N TYR A 23 -5.46 -4.56 -15.97
CA TYR A 23 -5.39 -3.85 -17.25
C TYR A 23 -6.68 -3.94 -18.09
N ALA A 24 -7.64 -4.77 -17.70
CA ALA A 24 -8.86 -5.04 -18.50
C ALA A 24 -9.83 -3.84 -18.59
N ASN A 25 -9.88 -2.98 -17.57
CA ASN A 25 -10.97 -2.01 -17.43
C ASN A 25 -10.68 -0.63 -18.05
N LYS A 26 -9.43 -0.34 -18.44
CA LYS A 26 -9.06 0.96 -19.00
C LYS A 26 -8.03 0.82 -20.11
N THR A 27 -8.22 1.56 -21.17
CA THR A 27 -7.21 1.70 -22.23
C THR A 27 -5.93 2.37 -21.71
N LEU A 28 -4.85 2.27 -22.47
CA LEU A 28 -3.60 2.96 -22.11
C LEU A 28 -3.81 4.49 -22.01
N ALA A 29 -4.60 5.07 -22.94
CA ALA A 29 -4.89 6.50 -22.93
C ALA A 29 -5.64 6.92 -21.67
N GLU A 30 -6.72 6.20 -21.30
CA GLU A 30 -7.47 6.48 -20.07
C GLU A 30 -6.60 6.38 -18.82
N ARG A 31 -5.70 5.39 -18.75
CA ARG A 31 -4.76 5.26 -17.63
C ARG A 31 -3.75 6.42 -17.57
N GLN A 32 -3.30 6.91 -18.72
CA GLN A 32 -2.41 8.09 -18.81
C GLN A 32 -3.11 9.35 -18.32
N ASP A 33 -4.37 9.55 -18.70
CA ASP A 33 -5.17 10.72 -18.29
C ASP A 33 -5.39 10.74 -16.76
N TYR A 34 -5.53 9.59 -16.13
CA TYR A 34 -5.69 9.45 -14.68
C TYR A 34 -4.36 9.29 -13.92
N GLY A 35 -3.22 9.23 -14.62
CA GLY A 35 -1.92 8.94 -13.99
C GLY A 35 -1.82 7.55 -13.36
N GLN A 36 -2.64 6.59 -13.81
CA GLN A 36 -2.73 5.23 -13.25
C GLN A 36 -1.68 4.32 -13.88
N PHE A 37 -0.54 4.23 -13.22
CA PHE A 37 0.52 3.28 -13.58
C PHE A 37 0.73 2.29 -12.44
N PHE A 38 0.60 1.01 -12.75
CA PHE A 38 0.85 -0.04 -11.76
C PHE A 38 2.35 -0.31 -11.64
N THR A 39 2.85 -0.28 -10.41
CA THR A 39 4.26 -0.57 -10.13
C THR A 39 4.59 -2.00 -10.56
N PRO A 40 5.56 -2.21 -11.46
CA PRO A 40 5.94 -3.54 -11.90
C PRO A 40 6.63 -4.33 -10.78
N PRO A 41 6.60 -5.68 -10.83
CA PRO A 41 7.09 -6.52 -9.75
C PRO A 41 8.58 -6.35 -9.48
N GLU A 42 9.40 -6.08 -10.49
CA GLU A 42 10.83 -5.86 -10.32
C GLU A 42 11.12 -4.61 -9.49
N LEU A 43 10.37 -3.53 -9.72
CA LEU A 43 10.49 -2.30 -8.95
C LEU A 43 9.95 -2.51 -7.53
N THR A 44 8.84 -3.22 -7.39
CA THR A 44 8.27 -3.57 -6.09
C THR A 44 9.26 -4.36 -5.23
N ILE A 45 9.96 -5.34 -5.81
CA ILE A 45 11.03 -6.10 -5.15
C ILE A 45 12.13 -5.16 -4.66
N GLN A 46 12.63 -4.27 -5.53
CA GLN A 46 13.66 -3.30 -5.17
C GLN A 46 13.22 -2.36 -4.03
N MET A 47 11.95 -1.96 -4.04
CA MET A 47 11.38 -1.12 -2.95
C MET A 47 11.36 -1.90 -1.64
N LEU A 48 10.87 -3.14 -1.64
CA LEU A 48 10.79 -3.97 -0.43
C LEU A 48 12.19 -4.25 0.15
N GLU A 49 13.20 -4.46 -0.66
CA GLU A 49 14.56 -4.69 -0.21
C GLU A 49 15.20 -3.47 0.50
N LYS A 50 14.58 -2.28 0.41
CA LYS A 50 15.01 -1.08 1.18
C LYS A 50 14.53 -1.06 2.63
N PHE A 51 13.53 -1.86 2.98
CA PHE A 51 13.09 -1.98 4.36
C PHE A 51 14.05 -2.88 5.15
N GLU A 52 14.20 -2.60 6.43
CA GLU A 52 14.98 -3.47 7.34
C GLU A 52 14.25 -4.79 7.60
N ASN A 53 12.94 -4.71 7.79
CA ASN A 53 12.02 -5.83 7.97
C ASN A 53 10.61 -5.40 7.54
N LEU A 54 9.65 -6.32 7.53
CA LEU A 54 8.23 -6.09 7.25
C LEU A 54 7.35 -6.33 8.49
N GLU A 55 7.93 -6.17 9.67
CA GLU A 55 7.20 -6.27 10.93
C GLU A 55 6.36 -5.02 11.17
N GLY A 56 5.25 -5.19 11.92
CA GLY A 56 4.35 -4.10 12.26
C GLY A 56 3.34 -3.78 11.16
N LYS A 57 2.71 -2.62 11.28
CA LYS A 57 1.65 -2.17 10.37
C LYS A 57 2.24 -1.48 9.14
N ILE A 58 1.77 -1.88 7.97
CA ILE A 58 2.19 -1.36 6.67
C ILE A 58 0.99 -0.71 6.01
N LEU A 59 1.13 0.56 5.65
CA LEU A 59 0.10 1.34 4.96
C LEU A 59 0.61 1.79 3.59
N ASP A 60 -0.20 1.54 2.56
CA ASP A 60 -0.07 2.16 1.25
C ASP A 60 -1.21 3.19 1.05
N PRO A 61 -0.92 4.50 1.11
CA PRO A 61 -1.93 5.55 0.95
C PRO A 61 -2.32 5.81 -0.51
N ALA A 62 -1.67 5.17 -1.45
CA ALA A 62 -1.94 5.25 -2.89
C ALA A 62 -1.99 3.83 -3.49
N LEU A 63 -2.88 3.01 -2.92
CA LEU A 63 -2.92 1.57 -3.05
C LEU A 63 -2.86 1.06 -4.49
N GLY A 64 -3.53 1.76 -5.42
CA GLY A 64 -3.71 1.26 -6.78
C GLY A 64 -4.34 -0.14 -6.77
N ALA A 65 -3.83 -1.04 -7.58
CA ALA A 65 -4.25 -2.44 -7.60
C ALA A 65 -3.61 -3.31 -6.49
N GLY A 66 -2.95 -2.70 -5.50
CA GLY A 66 -2.38 -3.39 -4.35
C GLY A 66 -1.04 -4.10 -4.59
N ASN A 67 -0.30 -3.73 -5.64
CA ASN A 67 0.94 -4.42 -6.02
C ASN A 67 1.98 -4.45 -4.90
N LEU A 68 2.23 -3.31 -4.27
CA LEU A 68 3.25 -3.23 -3.21
C LEU A 68 2.84 -4.05 -1.98
N LEU A 69 1.57 -3.98 -1.59
CA LEU A 69 1.07 -4.70 -0.41
C LEU A 69 0.98 -6.21 -0.65
N ALA A 70 0.54 -6.64 -1.84
CA ALA A 70 0.56 -8.06 -2.21
C ALA A 70 1.99 -8.62 -2.19
N ALA A 71 2.94 -7.88 -2.74
CA ALA A 71 4.34 -8.25 -2.71
C ALA A 71 4.91 -8.27 -1.27
N ALA A 72 4.52 -7.33 -0.41
CA ALA A 72 4.93 -7.34 1.00
C ALA A 72 4.45 -8.62 1.72
N ILE A 73 3.21 -9.07 1.45
CA ILE A 73 2.68 -10.32 2.00
C ILE A 73 3.49 -11.52 1.49
N LYS A 74 3.77 -11.60 0.19
CA LYS A 74 4.62 -12.66 -0.38
C LYS A 74 6.05 -12.64 0.17
N ALA A 75 6.52 -11.47 0.57
CA ALA A 75 7.81 -11.30 1.25
C ALA A 75 7.79 -11.65 2.75
N GLY A 76 6.61 -11.91 3.33
CA GLY A 76 6.45 -12.37 4.71
C GLY A 76 5.77 -11.40 5.67
N ALA A 77 5.20 -10.28 5.18
CA ALA A 77 4.38 -9.41 6.02
C ALA A 77 3.10 -10.13 6.48
N ASP A 78 2.67 -9.86 7.71
CA ASP A 78 1.40 -10.36 8.22
C ASP A 78 0.22 -9.64 7.53
N PRO A 79 -0.66 -10.34 6.80
CA PRO A 79 -1.81 -9.73 6.13
C PRO A 79 -2.72 -8.93 7.06
N LYS A 80 -2.80 -9.28 8.35
CA LYS A 80 -3.60 -8.55 9.35
C LYS A 80 -3.06 -7.14 9.64
N ASN A 81 -1.79 -6.91 9.34
CA ASN A 81 -1.11 -5.64 9.54
C ASN A 81 -1.01 -4.79 8.26
N ILE A 82 -1.68 -5.20 7.18
CA ILE A 82 -1.70 -4.51 5.89
C ILE A 82 -2.90 -3.58 5.82
N TYR A 83 -2.66 -2.32 5.39
CA TYR A 83 -3.66 -1.26 5.25
C TYR A 83 -3.49 -0.54 3.92
N GLY A 84 -4.59 -0.14 3.28
CA GLY A 84 -4.54 0.55 2.00
C GLY A 84 -5.65 1.57 1.82
N ILE A 85 -5.35 2.66 1.10
CA ILE A 85 -6.30 3.69 0.71
C ILE A 85 -6.22 3.86 -0.80
N GLU A 86 -7.37 3.86 -1.48
CA GLU A 86 -7.48 4.10 -2.92
C GLU A 86 -8.62 5.07 -3.20
N LEU A 87 -8.37 6.00 -4.13
CA LEU A 87 -9.34 7.01 -4.53
C LEU A 87 -10.35 6.48 -5.56
N ASP A 88 -9.89 5.63 -6.48
CA ASP A 88 -10.69 5.07 -7.56
C ASP A 88 -11.42 3.80 -7.09
N SER A 89 -12.75 3.86 -7.06
CA SER A 89 -13.59 2.76 -6.58
C SER A 89 -13.50 1.48 -7.44
N GLU A 90 -13.19 1.59 -8.73
CA GLU A 90 -13.04 0.44 -9.62
C GLU A 90 -11.71 -0.26 -9.38
N ILE A 91 -10.64 0.52 -9.22
CA ILE A 91 -9.32 -0.01 -8.89
C ILE A 91 -9.33 -0.60 -7.47
N LEU A 92 -10.01 0.07 -6.52
CA LEU A 92 -10.17 -0.46 -5.17
C LEU A 92 -10.80 -1.85 -5.13
N LYS A 93 -11.81 -2.13 -5.97
CA LYS A 93 -12.42 -3.46 -6.04
C LYS A 93 -11.40 -4.52 -6.41
N ILE A 94 -10.55 -4.24 -7.40
CA ILE A 94 -9.49 -5.16 -7.82
C ILE A 94 -8.50 -5.38 -6.67
N ALA A 95 -8.08 -4.31 -6.02
CA ALA A 95 -7.16 -4.39 -4.88
C ALA A 95 -7.78 -5.15 -3.70
N ALA A 96 -9.05 -4.88 -3.38
CA ALA A 96 -9.76 -5.54 -2.29
C ALA A 96 -9.92 -7.04 -2.52
N ASP A 97 -10.34 -7.46 -3.71
CA ASP A 97 -10.45 -8.86 -4.08
C ASP A 97 -9.09 -9.58 -3.97
N ARG A 98 -8.05 -8.94 -4.50
CA ARG A 98 -6.69 -9.46 -4.50
C ARG A 98 -6.15 -9.60 -3.08
N LEU A 99 -6.18 -8.55 -2.29
CA LEU A 99 -5.63 -8.53 -0.94
C LEU A 99 -6.44 -9.41 0.02
N SER A 100 -7.77 -9.49 -0.16
CA SER A 100 -8.61 -10.41 0.58
C SER A 100 -8.23 -11.88 0.32
N SER A 101 -7.92 -12.23 -0.93
CA SER A 101 -7.43 -13.58 -1.28
C SER A 101 -6.10 -13.93 -0.61
N LEU A 102 -5.33 -12.92 -0.21
CA LEU A 102 -4.07 -13.03 0.54
C LEU A 102 -4.26 -12.93 2.06
N GLY A 103 -5.50 -12.81 2.54
CA GLY A 103 -5.85 -12.81 3.97
C GLY A 103 -5.91 -11.42 4.62
N VAL A 104 -5.89 -10.32 3.85
CA VAL A 104 -6.06 -8.97 4.38
C VAL A 104 -7.52 -8.76 4.79
N PRO A 105 -7.81 -8.28 6.02
CA PRO A 105 -9.15 -7.93 6.45
C PRO A 105 -9.74 -6.81 5.58
N SER A 106 -11.01 -6.93 5.20
CA SER A 106 -11.69 -5.96 4.32
C SER A 106 -11.76 -4.56 4.94
N GLU A 107 -11.86 -4.46 6.26
CA GLU A 107 -11.85 -3.21 7.01
C GLU A 107 -10.51 -2.46 6.98
N ASN A 108 -9.45 -3.10 6.49
CA ASN A 108 -8.14 -2.49 6.33
C ASN A 108 -7.96 -1.79 4.97
N ILE A 109 -8.95 -1.91 4.08
CA ILE A 109 -8.88 -1.36 2.72
C ILE A 109 -9.98 -0.31 2.55
N HIS A 110 -9.59 0.95 2.40
CA HIS A 110 -10.49 2.09 2.37
C HIS A 110 -10.59 2.77 1.00
N LEU A 111 -11.82 3.10 0.60
CA LEU A 111 -12.08 4.05 -0.47
C LEU A 111 -11.95 5.46 0.09
N GLY A 112 -11.06 6.27 -0.48
CA GLY A 112 -10.93 7.65 -0.02
C GLY A 112 -9.76 8.39 -0.64
N ASN A 113 -9.74 9.69 -0.38
CA ASN A 113 -8.63 10.55 -0.76
C ASN A 113 -7.62 10.60 0.40
N ALA A 114 -6.46 9.99 0.20
CA ALA A 114 -5.40 9.94 1.20
C ALA A 114 -4.81 11.32 1.60
N LEU A 115 -5.21 12.41 0.90
CA LEU A 115 -4.90 13.77 1.33
C LEU A 115 -5.84 14.26 2.43
N ASN A 116 -6.93 13.55 2.72
CA ASN A 116 -7.89 13.86 3.76
C ASN A 116 -7.60 13.04 5.02
N GLU A 117 -7.60 13.70 6.18
CA GLU A 117 -7.30 13.07 7.48
C GLU A 117 -8.26 11.94 7.84
N ASP A 118 -9.53 12.04 7.46
CA ASP A 118 -10.57 11.06 7.78
C ASP A 118 -10.32 9.68 7.17
N CYS A 119 -9.51 9.59 6.11
CA CYS A 119 -9.19 8.33 5.44
C CYS A 119 -8.26 7.43 6.25
N TYR A 120 -7.64 7.92 7.31
CA TYR A 120 -6.66 7.19 8.12
C TYR A 120 -7.25 6.52 9.37
N HIS A 121 -8.58 6.52 9.52
CA HIS A 121 -9.29 5.84 10.59
C HIS A 121 -9.71 4.43 10.14
N PHE A 122 -8.89 3.42 10.42
CA PHE A 122 -9.13 2.02 10.02
C PHE A 122 -9.90 1.21 11.07
N SER A 123 -9.88 1.66 12.33
CA SER A 123 -10.65 1.05 13.42
C SER A 123 -10.81 2.06 14.56
N THR A 124 -11.73 1.78 15.50
CA THR A 124 -11.91 2.59 16.71
C THR A 124 -10.64 2.71 17.56
N ASP A 125 -9.70 1.79 17.38
CA ASP A 125 -8.47 1.72 18.16
C ASP A 125 -7.23 2.25 17.43
N TYR A 126 -7.37 2.62 16.15
CA TYR A 126 -6.25 3.03 15.34
C TYR A 126 -6.58 4.25 14.47
N SER A 127 -5.92 5.36 14.76
CA SER A 127 -6.00 6.56 13.93
C SER A 127 -4.61 7.11 13.65
N PHE A 128 -4.35 7.48 12.40
CA PHE A 128 -3.23 8.34 12.04
C PHE A 128 -3.73 9.78 12.13
N LYS A 129 -3.16 10.57 13.02
CA LYS A 129 -3.35 12.03 12.97
C LYS A 129 -2.07 12.63 12.38
N PRO A 130 -2.14 13.27 11.20
CA PRO A 130 -1.07 14.15 10.80
C PRO A 130 -1.00 15.29 11.84
N ASP A 131 0.17 15.49 12.43
CA ASP A 131 0.40 16.63 13.31
C ASP A 131 0.33 17.91 12.46
N GLU A 132 -0.25 18.99 12.97
CA GLU A 132 -0.16 20.34 12.38
C GLU A 132 1.29 20.88 12.39
N GLY A 133 2.24 20.12 12.87
CA GLY A 133 3.67 20.35 12.92
C GLY A 133 4.48 19.36 12.07
N GLU A 134 5.78 19.53 12.02
CA GLU A 134 6.74 18.79 11.18
C GLU A 134 6.81 17.26 11.40
N ASN A 135 6.00 16.68 12.28
CA ASN A 135 6.05 15.25 12.62
C ASN A 135 4.65 14.67 12.83
N GLY A 136 4.23 13.76 11.99
CA GLY A 136 3.02 12.97 12.22
C GLY A 136 3.12 12.14 13.50
N THR A 137 2.05 12.13 14.32
CA THR A 137 1.99 11.33 15.54
C THR A 137 0.98 10.21 15.35
N VAL A 138 1.40 8.97 15.58
CA VAL A 138 0.51 7.80 15.59
C VAL A 138 -0.07 7.64 16.98
N TYR A 139 -1.39 7.57 17.09
CA TYR A 139 -2.07 7.29 18.34
C TYR A 139 -2.63 5.87 18.33
N LEU A 140 -2.38 5.12 19.39
CA LEU A 140 -3.01 3.83 19.65
C LEU A 140 -3.79 3.94 20.96
N ASN A 141 -5.09 3.72 20.93
CA ASN A 141 -5.99 3.88 22.07
C ASN A 141 -5.88 5.28 22.73
N GLY A 142 -5.85 6.33 21.91
CA GLY A 142 -5.78 7.71 22.37
C GLY A 142 -4.44 8.12 23.02
N LYS A 143 -3.43 7.26 23.00
CA LYS A 143 -2.08 7.55 23.51
C LYS A 143 -1.08 7.67 22.36
N PRO A 144 -0.25 8.72 22.32
CA PRO A 144 0.77 8.88 21.31
C PRO A 144 1.78 7.72 21.40
N LYS A 145 1.98 7.01 20.32
CA LYS A 145 3.03 6.00 20.19
C LYS A 145 3.96 6.35 19.03
N ASN A 146 5.20 6.60 19.36
CA ASN A 146 6.33 6.86 18.48
C ASN A 146 6.12 7.88 17.36
N ARG A 147 6.93 8.91 17.32
CA ARG A 147 7.02 9.86 16.21
C ARG A 147 7.43 9.13 14.95
N ILE A 148 6.53 9.06 13.98
CA ILE A 148 6.92 8.74 12.60
C ILE A 148 7.49 10.05 12.04
N LYS A 149 8.78 10.06 11.70
CA LYS A 149 9.36 11.18 10.95
C LYS A 149 8.61 11.28 9.63
N LYS A 150 8.05 12.46 9.36
CA LYS A 150 7.44 12.80 8.08
C LYS A 150 8.51 12.59 7.00
N MET A 151 8.39 11.52 6.22
CA MET A 151 9.19 11.38 5.02
C MET A 151 8.58 12.28 3.96
N THR A 152 9.31 13.29 3.52
CA THR A 152 8.91 14.14 2.42
C THR A 152 9.04 13.38 1.10
N LEU A 153 8.21 13.68 0.10
CA LEU A 153 8.27 13.07 -1.24
C LEU A 153 9.68 13.10 -1.85
N SER A 154 10.50 14.11 -1.50
CA SER A 154 11.89 14.20 -1.90
C SER A 154 12.79 13.09 -1.33
N GLN A 155 12.43 12.48 -0.20
CA GLN A 155 13.16 11.37 0.41
C GLN A 155 12.87 10.04 -0.29
N PHE A 156 11.76 9.95 -1.05
CA PHE A 156 11.46 8.83 -1.92
C PHE A 156 12.08 8.96 -3.32
N GLY A 157 12.85 10.02 -3.59
CA GLY A 157 13.48 10.23 -4.91
C GLY A 157 12.47 10.61 -6.01
N VAL A 158 11.24 10.94 -5.67
CA VAL A 158 10.26 11.46 -6.62
C VAL A 158 10.55 12.95 -6.83
N ARG A 159 11.15 13.30 -7.97
CA ARG A 159 11.17 14.66 -8.52
C ARG A 159 9.89 14.84 -9.32
N LEU A 160 9.08 15.82 -8.91
CA LEU A 160 8.02 16.37 -9.75
C LEU A 160 8.62 17.14 -10.91
#